data_ad532532d7268c564b4b0fa9c53f6fa1
#
_entry.id   ad532532d7268c564b4b0fa9c53f6fa1
#
_cell.length_a   1.000
_cell.length_b   1.000
_cell.length_c   1.000
_cell.angle_alpha   90.00
_cell.angle_beta   90.00
_cell.angle_gamma   90.00
#
_symmetry.space_group_name_H-M   'P 1'
#
loop_
_entity.id
_entity.type
_entity.pdbx_description
1 polymer ?
#
loop_
_entity_poly.entity_id
_entity_poly.type
_entity_poly.pdbx_seq_one_letter_code
_entity_poly.pdbx_strand_id
1 'polypeptide(L)'
;MNEFLFVRIGKEYTKLFLSEIVYIESLKNYVRIVTAQNKFMIKVTMSRVEKVLPKTHFCRIHRCYIVALKSVSGFNHDNVHINGKHFSIGEQYRKVLFDRIITLEGDISNKPELISTEMNKPRLN
;
A
#
# COMPACT_ATOMS: atom_id res chain seq x y z
N MET A 1 -7.43 -12.49 -3.08
CA MET A 1 -7.32 -11.98 -4.45
C MET A 1 -6.35 -12.83 -5.23
N ASN A 2 -6.88 -13.48 -6.29
CA ASN A 2 -6.07 -14.38 -7.11
C ASN A 2 -5.78 -13.84 -8.50
N GLU A 3 -5.94 -12.56 -8.65
CA GLU A 3 -5.72 -11.95 -9.96
C GLU A 3 -4.22 -11.74 -10.22
N PHE A 4 -3.90 -11.66 -11.46
CA PHE A 4 -2.51 -11.45 -11.87
C PHE A 4 -2.47 -10.59 -13.12
N LEU A 5 -1.29 -10.07 -13.40
CA LEU A 5 -1.02 -9.38 -14.64
C LEU A 5 0.30 -9.88 -15.17
N PHE A 6 0.59 -9.56 -16.40
CA PHE A 6 1.88 -9.87 -16.99
C PHE A 6 2.64 -8.57 -17.19
N VAL A 7 3.87 -8.56 -16.73
CA VAL A 7 4.73 -7.40 -16.84
C VAL A 7 5.77 -7.68 -17.91
N ARG A 8 5.89 -6.80 -18.87
CA ARG A 8 6.87 -6.98 -19.92
C ARG A 8 8.22 -6.45 -19.46
N ILE A 9 9.20 -7.33 -19.43
CA ILE A 9 10.56 -6.97 -19.08
C ILE A 9 11.43 -7.43 -20.24
N GLY A 10 11.96 -6.48 -21.02
CA GLY A 10 12.65 -6.83 -22.24
C GLY A 10 11.67 -7.42 -23.25
N LYS A 11 11.92 -8.65 -23.66
CA LYS A 11 11.07 -9.34 -24.61
C LYS A 11 10.16 -10.36 -23.94
N GLU A 12 10.26 -10.50 -22.64
CA GLU A 12 9.51 -11.49 -21.90
C GLU A 12 8.35 -10.88 -21.16
N TYR A 13 7.26 -11.64 -21.03
CA TYR A 13 6.14 -11.25 -20.20
C TYR A 13 6.16 -12.15 -18.97
N THR A 14 6.33 -11.53 -17.81
CA THR A 14 6.46 -12.26 -16.55
C THR A 14 5.17 -12.09 -15.75
N LYS A 15 4.63 -13.20 -15.27
CA LYS A 15 3.42 -13.16 -14.46
C LYS A 15 3.71 -12.60 -13.08
N LEU A 16 2.83 -11.73 -12.63
CA LEU A 16 2.93 -11.14 -11.31
C LEU A 16 1.54 -11.17 -10.68
N PHE A 17 1.43 -11.82 -9.53
CA PHE A 17 0.15 -11.86 -8.81
C PHE A 17 -0.08 -10.54 -8.10
N LEU A 18 -1.26 -9.99 -8.22
CA LEU A 18 -1.57 -8.70 -7.61
C LEU A 18 -1.44 -8.76 -6.09
N SER A 19 -1.71 -9.93 -5.51
CA SER A 19 -1.58 -10.11 -4.07
C SER A 19 -0.14 -10.00 -3.57
N GLU A 20 0.83 -10.08 -4.46
CA GLU A 20 2.23 -9.97 -4.09
C GLU A 20 2.72 -8.52 -4.04
N ILE A 21 1.98 -7.62 -4.64
CA ILE A 21 2.41 -6.22 -4.73
C ILE A 21 2.17 -5.51 -3.40
N VAL A 22 3.21 -4.86 -2.90
CA VAL A 22 3.13 -4.09 -1.66
C VAL A 22 2.89 -2.62 -1.98
N TYR A 23 3.69 -2.05 -2.87
CA TYR A 23 3.48 -0.68 -3.33
C TYR A 23 4.19 -0.47 -4.65
N ILE A 24 3.89 0.64 -5.30
CA ILE A 24 4.47 1.01 -6.58
C ILE A 24 4.96 2.45 -6.47
N GLU A 25 6.14 2.68 -6.99
CA GLU A 25 6.82 3.95 -6.86
C GLU A 25 7.26 4.46 -8.23
N SER A 26 7.05 5.74 -8.49
CA SER A 26 7.49 6.36 -9.72
C SER A 26 8.93 6.86 -9.56
N LEU A 27 9.77 6.53 -10.53
CA LEU A 27 11.15 6.99 -10.58
C LEU A 27 11.37 7.56 -11.97
N LYS A 28 11.60 8.85 -12.06
CA LYS A 28 11.86 9.48 -13.36
C LYS A 28 11.08 8.86 -14.52
N ASN A 29 11.75 8.06 -15.35
CA ASN A 29 11.13 7.45 -16.52
C ASN A 29 10.66 6.02 -16.29
N TYR A 30 10.72 5.56 -15.06
CA TYR A 30 10.39 4.18 -14.71
C TYR A 30 9.44 4.12 -13.55
N VAL A 31 8.78 2.97 -13.43
CA VAL A 31 7.96 2.65 -12.29
C VAL A 31 8.59 1.43 -11.65
N ARG A 32 8.69 1.45 -10.33
CA ARG A 32 9.19 0.31 -9.58
C ARG A 32 8.01 -0.36 -8.88
N ILE A 33 7.78 -1.63 -9.22
CA ILE A 33 6.76 -2.42 -8.53
C ILE A 33 7.46 -3.23 -7.45
N VAL A 34 7.06 -3.02 -6.21
CA VAL A 34 7.73 -3.64 -5.07
C VAL A 34 6.85 -4.74 -4.49
N THR A 35 7.40 -5.94 -4.41
CA THR A 35 6.77 -7.06 -3.72
C THR A 35 7.59 -7.37 -2.47
N ALA A 36 7.19 -8.37 -1.70
CA ALA A 36 7.94 -8.74 -0.51
C ALA A 36 9.34 -9.25 -0.85
N GLN A 37 9.50 -9.85 -2.03
CA GLN A 37 10.77 -10.47 -2.38
C GLN A 37 11.49 -9.83 -3.55
N ASN A 38 10.77 -9.09 -4.39
CA ASN A 38 11.34 -8.60 -5.65
C ASN A 38 10.94 -7.17 -5.94
N LYS A 39 11.69 -6.55 -6.84
CA LYS A 39 11.38 -5.23 -7.37
C LYS A 39 11.49 -5.32 -8.87
N PHE A 40 10.48 -4.79 -9.56
CA PHE A 40 10.45 -4.79 -11.01
C PHE A 40 10.47 -3.36 -11.52
N MET A 41 11.44 -3.06 -12.39
CA MET A 41 11.56 -1.72 -12.99
C MET A 41 10.97 -1.77 -14.38
N ILE A 42 9.97 -0.93 -14.63
CA ILE A 42 9.26 -0.95 -15.90
C ILE A 42 9.16 0.46 -16.43
N LYS A 43 9.40 0.61 -17.72
CA LYS A 43 9.29 1.92 -18.36
C LYS A 43 7.84 2.16 -18.73
N VAL A 44 7.11 2.77 -17.83
CA VAL A 44 5.68 3.01 -18.00
C VAL A 44 5.30 4.18 -17.10
N THR A 45 4.18 4.83 -17.37
CA THR A 45 3.73 5.94 -16.53
C THR A 45 2.89 5.43 -15.37
N MET A 46 2.86 6.21 -14.28
CA MET A 46 2.02 5.87 -13.13
C MET A 46 0.54 5.89 -13.52
N SER A 47 0.15 6.78 -14.40
CA SER A 47 -1.25 6.84 -14.83
C SER A 47 -1.67 5.56 -15.52
N ARG A 48 -0.76 4.96 -16.31
CA ARG A 48 -1.05 3.71 -16.98
C ARG A 48 -1.16 2.58 -15.97
N VAL A 49 -0.26 2.55 -15.00
CA VAL A 49 -0.30 1.54 -13.95
C VAL A 49 -1.60 1.65 -13.17
N GLU A 50 -1.97 2.87 -12.84
CA GLU A 50 -3.20 3.11 -12.07
C GLU A 50 -4.42 2.57 -12.79
N LYS A 51 -4.46 2.69 -14.12
CA LYS A 51 -5.59 2.20 -14.88
C LYS A 51 -5.67 0.70 -14.93
N VAL A 52 -4.55 0.02 -14.82
CA VAL A 52 -4.51 -1.44 -14.91
C VAL A 52 -4.88 -2.09 -13.58
N LEU A 53 -4.54 -1.45 -12.47
CA LEU A 53 -4.74 -2.05 -11.16
C LEU A 53 -6.17 -1.88 -10.67
N PRO A 54 -6.74 -2.91 -10.04
CA PRO A 54 -8.10 -2.79 -9.52
C PRO A 54 -8.17 -1.82 -8.35
N LYS A 55 -9.14 -0.91 -8.42
CA LYS A 55 -9.29 0.14 -7.41
C LYS A 55 -9.77 -0.39 -6.08
N THR A 56 -10.28 -1.60 -6.05
CA THR A 56 -10.72 -2.21 -4.81
C THR A 56 -9.55 -2.61 -3.91
N HIS A 57 -8.36 -2.77 -4.50
CA HIS A 57 -7.21 -3.26 -3.76
C HIS A 57 -6.02 -2.30 -3.76
N PHE A 58 -6.03 -1.31 -4.65
CA PHE A 58 -4.91 -0.38 -4.78
C PHE A 58 -5.41 1.04 -4.74
N CYS A 59 -4.60 1.93 -4.17
CA CYS A 59 -4.96 3.33 -4.09
C CYS A 59 -3.74 4.18 -4.37
N ARG A 60 -3.91 5.13 -5.30
CA ARG A 60 -2.87 6.10 -5.54
C ARG A 60 -2.97 7.16 -4.46
N ILE A 61 -1.89 7.33 -3.70
CA ILE A 61 -1.87 8.24 -2.55
C ILE A 61 -0.99 9.46 -2.79
N HIS A 62 -0.27 9.47 -3.90
CA HIS A 62 0.67 10.53 -4.22
C HIS A 62 0.98 10.40 -5.70
N ARG A 63 1.46 11.49 -6.32
CA ARG A 63 1.80 11.37 -7.74
C ARG A 63 2.85 10.30 -7.97
N CYS A 64 3.64 9.97 -6.95
CA CYS A 64 4.71 9.00 -7.05
C CYS A 64 4.42 7.66 -6.38
N TYR A 65 3.28 7.49 -5.73
CA TYR A 65 3.02 6.26 -4.96
C TYR A 65 1.63 5.70 -5.17
N ILE A 66 1.58 4.39 -5.42
CA ILE A 66 0.34 3.62 -5.37
C ILE A 66 0.60 2.53 -4.33
N VAL A 67 -0.32 2.34 -3.40
CA VAL A 67 -0.16 1.33 -2.35
C VAL A 67 -1.21 0.26 -2.47
N ALA A 68 -0.84 -0.96 -2.08
CA ALA A 68 -1.80 -2.04 -1.92
C ALA A 68 -2.45 -1.82 -0.56
N LEU A 69 -3.76 -1.67 -0.53
CA LEU A 69 -4.46 -1.35 0.71
C LEU A 69 -4.24 -2.40 1.79
N LYS A 70 -4.13 -3.66 1.41
CA LYS A 70 -3.90 -4.72 2.39
C LYS A 70 -2.54 -4.61 3.07
N SER A 71 -1.61 -3.89 2.47
CA SER A 71 -0.27 -3.73 3.03
C SER A 71 -0.16 -2.55 3.98
N VAL A 72 -1.18 -1.72 4.04
CA VAL A 72 -1.18 -0.53 4.88
C VAL A 72 -1.42 -0.94 6.32
N SER A 73 -0.47 -0.65 7.19
CA SER A 73 -0.60 -0.96 8.61
C SER A 73 -1.20 0.19 9.39
N GLY A 74 -1.15 1.39 8.85
CA GLY A 74 -1.71 2.56 9.51
C GLY A 74 -1.54 3.77 8.62
N PHE A 75 -2.23 4.84 8.98
CA PHE A 75 -2.08 6.09 8.24
C PHE A 75 -2.58 7.24 9.11
N ASN A 76 -2.16 8.44 8.73
CA ASN A 76 -2.68 9.65 9.35
C ASN A 76 -2.93 10.64 8.23
N HIS A 77 -3.13 11.91 8.57
CA HIS A 77 -3.42 12.94 7.59
C HIS A 77 -2.31 13.09 6.56
N ASP A 78 -1.07 12.85 6.95
CA ASP A 78 0.08 13.14 6.10
C ASP A 78 0.78 11.94 5.51
N ASN A 79 0.66 10.79 6.13
CA ASN A 79 1.45 9.61 5.71
C ASN A 79 0.67 8.32 5.78
N VAL A 80 1.07 7.39 4.91
CA VAL A 80 0.63 5.99 4.95
C VAL A 80 1.82 5.17 5.41
N HIS A 81 1.57 4.20 6.28
CA HIS A 81 2.64 3.38 6.86
C HIS A 81 2.55 1.96 6.33
N ILE A 82 3.66 1.45 5.82
CA ILE A 82 3.77 0.08 5.34
C ILE A 82 5.10 -0.48 5.82
N ASN A 83 5.05 -1.52 6.64
CA ASN A 83 6.27 -2.19 7.12
C ASN A 83 7.30 -1.22 7.70
N GLY A 84 6.83 -0.28 8.50
CA GLY A 84 7.72 0.69 9.14
C GLY A 84 8.17 1.82 8.24
N LYS A 85 7.78 1.80 6.99
CA LYS A 85 8.13 2.85 6.05
C LYS A 85 6.94 3.80 5.90
N HIS A 86 7.23 5.08 5.74
CA HIS A 86 6.19 6.11 5.65
C HIS A 86 6.17 6.69 4.25
N PHE A 87 4.98 6.83 3.70
CA PHE A 87 4.77 7.37 2.35
C PHE A 87 3.90 8.60 2.45
N SER A 88 4.35 9.71 1.89
CA SER A 88 3.58 10.95 1.91
C SER A 88 2.29 10.82 1.13
N ILE A 89 1.24 11.45 1.63
CA ILE A 89 -0.03 11.51 0.93
C ILE A 89 -0.08 12.88 0.24
N GLY A 90 -0.29 12.87 -1.08
CA GLY A 90 -0.45 14.09 -1.83
C GLY A 90 -1.80 14.70 -1.53
N GLU A 91 -1.88 16.01 -1.49
CA GLU A 91 -3.08 16.69 -1.07
C GLU A 91 -4.30 16.29 -1.88
N GLN A 92 -4.14 16.18 -3.19
CA GLN A 92 -5.26 15.86 -4.06
C GLN A 92 -5.68 14.40 -3.97
N TYR A 93 -4.89 13.56 -3.29
CA TYR A 93 -5.20 12.14 -3.16
C TYR A 93 -5.77 11.78 -1.79
N ARG A 94 -5.72 12.70 -0.86
CA ARG A 94 -6.12 12.42 0.53
C ARG A 94 -7.57 12.00 0.66
N LYS A 95 -8.44 12.76 0.03
CA LYS A 95 -9.86 12.44 0.13
C LYS A 95 -10.18 11.07 -0.46
N VAL A 96 -9.54 10.76 -1.59
CA VAL A 96 -9.77 9.47 -2.24
C VAL A 96 -9.37 8.32 -1.32
N LEU A 97 -8.21 8.45 -0.67
CA LEU A 97 -7.75 7.42 0.24
C LEU A 97 -8.71 7.25 1.42
N PHE A 98 -9.08 8.35 2.06
CA PHE A 98 -9.95 8.29 3.24
C PHE A 98 -11.33 7.76 2.89
N ASP A 99 -11.81 8.03 1.68
CA ASP A 99 -13.10 7.53 1.25
C ASP A 99 -13.10 6.03 0.96
N ARG A 100 -11.93 5.46 0.69
CA ARG A 100 -11.84 4.04 0.36
C ARG A 100 -11.63 3.15 1.55
N ILE A 101 -11.30 3.72 2.70
CA ILE A 101 -10.96 2.96 3.88
C ILE A 101 -12.05 3.15 4.92
N ILE A 102 -12.51 2.05 5.50
CA ILE A 102 -13.48 2.11 6.57
C ILE A 102 -12.74 2.45 7.85
N THR A 103 -13.15 3.51 8.52
CA THR A 103 -12.50 3.94 9.75
C THR A 103 -13.51 3.90 10.89
N LEU A 104 -12.97 3.74 12.09
CA LEU A 104 -13.75 3.85 13.31
C LEU A 104 -13.15 5.00 14.10
N GLU A 105 -13.93 6.04 14.30
CA GLU A 105 -13.46 7.24 14.97
C GLU A 105 -14.29 7.49 16.22
N GLY A 106 -13.67 8.08 17.22
CA GLY A 106 -14.33 8.38 18.45
C GLY A 106 -13.51 9.35 19.26
N ASP A 107 -13.93 9.54 20.51
CA ASP A 107 -13.28 10.50 21.38
C ASP A 107 -12.16 9.93 22.20
N ILE A 108 -11.61 8.82 21.78
CA ILE A 108 -10.51 8.21 22.50
C ILE A 108 -9.28 9.04 22.29
N SER A 109 -8.70 9.50 23.36
CA SER A 109 -7.50 10.28 23.24
C SER A 109 -6.27 9.52 23.69
N ASN A 110 -6.46 8.27 24.11
CA ASN A 110 -5.39 7.51 24.70
C ASN A 110 -4.80 6.52 23.76
N LYS A 111 -3.58 6.10 24.06
CA LYS A 111 -2.99 5.01 23.34
C LYS A 111 -3.70 3.73 23.70
N PRO A 112 -3.60 2.72 22.85
CA PRO A 112 -4.16 1.42 23.16
C PRO A 112 -3.61 0.88 24.47
N GLU A 113 -4.49 0.28 25.26
CA GLU A 113 -4.05 -0.38 26.46
C GLU A 113 -3.50 -1.74 26.10
N LEU A 114 -2.48 -2.14 26.86
CA LEU A 114 -2.00 -3.48 26.72
C LEU A 114 -2.87 -4.35 27.55
N ILE A 115 -3.54 -5.23 26.93
CA ILE A 115 -4.35 -6.09 27.59
C ILE A 115 -3.56 -7.06 28.26
N SER A 116 -3.25 -7.10 28.97
CA SER A 116 -2.55 -7.87 29.45
C SER A 116 -1.76 -8.48 29.36
N THR A 117 -1.26 -8.02 29.69
CA THR A 117 -0.34 -8.48 29.83
C THR A 117 -0.43 -9.51 30.61
N GLU A 118 -1.20 -9.44 31.30
CA GLU A 118 -1.44 -10.37 31.92
C GLU A 118 -1.92 -11.31 31.13
N MET A 119 -2.62 -11.09 30.28
CA MET A 119 -3.01 -11.90 29.43
C MET A 119 -2.15 -12.08 28.49
N ASN A 120 -1.47 -11.26 28.23
CA ASN A 120 -0.58 -11.36 27.33
C ASN A 120 0.61 -11.70 27.92
N LYS A 121 0.69 -11.59 29.11
CA LYS A 121 1.82 -11.87 29.61
C LYS A 121 1.73 -13.02 30.28
N PRO A 122 1.56 -13.58 30.24
CA PRO A 122 1.32 -14.53 30.49
C PRO A 122 0.85 -14.92 31.28
N ARG A 123 0.29 -14.64 31.56
CA ARG A 123 -0.21 -14.82 31.86
C ARG A 123 -0.03 -15.44 32.10
N LEU A 124 0.11 -14.98 32.52
CA LEU A 124 0.25 -15.33 32.52
C LEU A 124 0.24 -15.71 32.42
N ASN A 125 0.04 -15.56 32.63
CA ASN A 125 -0.10 -15.94 32.33
C ASN A 125 -0.03 -16.31 32.11
#